data_7f7c169a0f0b7307771d23b5007b8a08
#
_entry.id   7f7c169a0f0b7307771d23b5007b8a08
#
_cell.length_a   1.000
_cell.length_b   1.000
_cell.length_c   1.000
_cell.angle_alpha   90.00
_cell.angle_beta   90.00
_cell.angle_gamma   90.00
#
_symmetry.space_group_name_H-M   'P 1'
#
loop_
_entity.id
_entity.type
_entity.pdbx_description
1 polymer ?
#
loop_
_entity_poly.entity_id
_entity_poly.type
_entity_poly.pdbx_seq_one_letter_code
_entity_poly.pdbx_strand_id
1 'polypeptide(L)'
;MSMTKQAKKDAVEPEARRLRRELFTDEMLDQLMAATDERGLSLTGQGGFLPEMIKAVLERGMEAELTGHLGYDKGDPAGKGSGNSRNGSTPKTVGTEVGDIALDQPRDRNSTFASALVPKGARRLGGLED
;
A
#
# COMPACT_ATOMS: atom_id res chain seq x y z
N MET A 1 29.73 -8.17 24.09
CA MET A 1 28.44 -7.98 24.12
C MET A 1 27.91 -7.17 23.02
N SER A 2 28.13 -5.96 22.99
CA SER A 2 27.59 -5.16 21.94
C SER A 2 28.17 -5.51 20.60
N MET A 3 29.35 -6.06 20.56
CA MET A 3 29.94 -6.46 19.31
C MET A 3 29.18 -7.55 18.62
N THR A 4 28.76 -8.56 19.34
CA THR A 4 27.99 -9.65 18.77
C THR A 4 26.65 -9.15 18.25
N LYS A 5 26.02 -8.30 19.01
CA LYS A 5 24.75 -7.74 18.65
C LYS A 5 24.90 -6.85 17.42
N GLN A 6 25.98 -6.08 17.37
CA GLN A 6 26.26 -5.21 16.27
C GLN A 6 26.49 -6.00 14.98
N ALA A 7 27.28 -7.04 15.07
CA ALA A 7 27.57 -7.86 13.91
C ALA A 7 26.31 -8.52 13.37
N LYS A 8 25.45 -8.98 14.25
CA LYS A 8 24.22 -9.59 13.87
C LYS A 8 23.33 -8.60 13.16
N LYS A 9 23.26 -7.42 13.70
CA LYS A 9 22.47 -6.36 13.15
C LYS A 9 22.96 -5.98 11.76
N ASP A 10 24.28 -5.84 11.63
CA ASP A 10 24.88 -5.46 10.36
C ASP A 10 24.73 -6.53 9.30
N ALA A 11 24.80 -7.78 9.72
CA ALA A 11 24.75 -8.90 8.81
C ALA A 11 23.36 -9.16 8.26
N VAL A 12 22.34 -8.64 8.91
CA VAL A 12 20.95 -9.00 8.58
C VAL A 12 20.09 -7.79 8.27
N GLU A 13 20.62 -6.89 7.47
CA GLU A 13 19.80 -5.76 7.08
C GLU A 13 18.68 -6.24 6.18
N PRO A 14 17.41 -5.94 6.52
CA PRO A 14 16.30 -6.38 5.68
C PRO A 14 16.37 -5.75 4.30
N GLU A 15 15.98 -6.53 3.32
CA GLU A 15 15.94 -6.06 1.93
C GLU A 15 15.02 -4.86 1.79
N ALA A 16 13.90 -4.87 2.54
CA ALA A 16 12.97 -3.75 2.50
C ALA A 16 13.61 -2.45 2.96
N ARG A 17 14.48 -2.52 3.96
CA ARG A 17 15.18 -1.33 4.45
C ARG A 17 16.10 -0.77 3.37
N ARG A 18 16.78 -1.67 2.67
CA ARG A 18 17.69 -1.29 1.60
C ARG A 18 16.93 -0.61 0.48
N LEU A 19 15.82 -1.21 0.08
CA LEU A 19 14.98 -0.64 -0.96
C LEU A 19 14.44 0.72 -0.56
N ARG A 20 14.02 0.86 0.70
CA ARG A 20 13.53 2.14 1.20
C ARG A 20 14.60 3.22 1.04
N ARG A 21 15.85 2.90 1.43
CA ARG A 21 16.94 3.88 1.32
C ARG A 21 17.23 4.27 -0.12
N GLU A 22 17.09 3.33 -1.04
CA GLU A 22 17.32 3.61 -2.45
C GLU A 22 16.25 4.52 -3.03
N LEU A 23 15.00 4.26 -2.69
CA LEU A 23 13.88 5.00 -3.24
C LEU A 23 13.55 6.26 -2.45
N PHE A 24 13.70 6.20 -1.14
CA PHE A 24 13.38 7.32 -0.25
C PHE A 24 14.63 7.65 0.56
N THR A 25 15.44 8.54 0.00
CA THR A 25 16.71 8.90 0.62
C THR A 25 16.48 9.74 1.87
N ASP A 26 17.52 9.89 2.69
CA ASP A 26 17.43 10.74 3.88
C ASP A 26 17.05 12.15 3.51
N GLU A 27 17.53 12.63 2.37
CA GLU A 27 17.19 13.97 1.89
C GLU A 27 15.72 14.09 1.57
N MET A 28 15.16 13.08 0.93
CA MET A 28 13.73 13.07 0.63
C MET A 28 12.90 13.00 1.91
N LEU A 29 13.35 12.22 2.88
CA LEU A 29 12.65 12.14 4.16
C LEU A 29 12.69 13.48 4.89
N ASP A 30 13.81 14.18 4.84
CA ASP A 30 13.91 15.50 5.44
C ASP A 30 12.97 16.48 4.77
N GLN A 31 12.86 16.40 3.43
CA GLN A 31 11.93 17.25 2.69
C GLN A 31 10.49 16.95 3.05
N LEU A 32 10.19 15.67 3.24
CA LEU A 32 8.84 15.26 3.62
C LEU A 32 8.49 15.84 4.99
N MET A 33 9.42 15.73 5.94
CA MET A 33 9.18 16.26 7.28
C MET A 33 8.98 17.77 7.25
N ALA A 34 9.79 18.47 6.48
CA ALA A 34 9.66 19.91 6.36
C ALA A 34 8.34 20.30 5.72
N ALA A 35 7.94 19.58 4.68
CA ALA A 35 6.71 19.89 3.96
C ALA A 35 5.47 19.67 4.81
N THR A 36 5.44 18.59 5.59
CA THR A 36 4.30 18.33 6.46
C THR A 36 4.23 19.35 7.58
N ASP A 37 5.38 19.71 8.14
CA ASP A 37 5.43 20.69 9.19
C ASP A 37 4.95 22.06 8.72
N GLU A 38 5.40 22.46 7.54
CA GLU A 38 5.00 23.72 6.93
C GLU A 38 3.50 23.84 6.73
N ARG A 39 2.87 22.75 6.39
CA ARG A 39 1.43 22.71 6.13
C ARG A 39 0.61 22.38 7.35
N GLY A 40 1.24 22.20 8.50
CA GLY A 40 0.55 21.84 9.72
C GLY A 40 -0.11 20.49 9.66
N LEU A 41 0.44 19.57 8.85
CA LEU A 41 -0.11 18.23 8.71
C LEU A 41 0.45 17.30 9.76
N SER A 42 -0.42 16.43 10.28
CA SER A 42 0.01 15.38 11.17
C SER A 42 0.57 14.22 10.35
N LEU A 43 1.53 13.50 10.89
CA LEU A 43 2.03 12.30 10.21
C LEU A 43 1.11 11.12 10.45
N THR A 44 0.55 11.02 11.63
CA THR A 44 -0.28 9.86 11.99
C THR A 44 -1.70 10.31 12.27
N GLY A 45 -2.58 9.33 12.51
CA GLY A 45 -3.98 9.59 12.78
C GLY A 45 -4.78 9.70 11.49
N GLN A 46 -6.08 9.73 11.63
CA GLN A 46 -6.97 9.82 10.47
C GLN A 46 -6.70 11.12 9.72
N GLY A 47 -6.49 11.03 8.44
CA GLY A 47 -6.15 12.19 7.62
C GLY A 47 -4.68 12.58 7.66
N GLY A 48 -3.86 11.84 8.39
CA GLY A 48 -2.44 12.09 8.46
C GLY A 48 -1.72 11.70 7.18
N PHE A 49 -0.47 12.13 7.05
CA PHE A 49 0.27 11.90 5.82
C PHE A 49 0.61 10.42 5.61
N LEU A 50 1.03 9.71 6.67
CA LEU A 50 1.39 8.30 6.53
C LEU A 50 0.20 7.44 6.10
N PRO A 51 -0.98 7.60 6.70
CA PRO A 51 -2.15 6.87 6.19
C PRO A 51 -2.42 7.15 4.71
N GLU A 52 -2.23 8.39 4.26
CA GLU A 52 -2.43 8.72 2.85
C GLU A 52 -1.40 8.04 1.96
N MET A 53 -0.16 7.94 2.42
CA MET A 53 0.87 7.23 1.68
C MET A 53 0.56 5.74 1.57
N ILE A 54 0.14 5.15 2.67
CA ILE A 54 -0.21 3.73 2.68
C ILE A 54 -1.39 3.48 1.75
N LYS A 55 -2.38 4.37 1.80
CA LYS A 55 -3.54 4.27 0.90
C LYS A 55 -3.08 4.27 -0.56
N ALA A 56 -2.21 5.20 -0.92
CA ALA A 56 -1.73 5.31 -2.29
C ALA A 56 -0.99 4.06 -2.74
N VAL A 57 -0.15 3.52 -1.87
CA VAL A 57 0.62 2.31 -2.18
C VAL A 57 -0.32 1.11 -2.35
N LEU A 58 -1.26 0.96 -1.42
CA LEU A 58 -2.18 -0.18 -1.47
C LEU A 58 -3.10 -0.13 -2.68
N GLU A 59 -3.62 1.05 -3.00
CA GLU A 59 -4.51 1.17 -4.15
C GLU A 59 -3.78 0.91 -5.45
N ARG A 60 -2.51 1.36 -5.55
CA ARG A 60 -1.69 1.06 -6.71
C ARG A 60 -1.44 -0.43 -6.81
N GLY A 61 -1.13 -1.05 -5.68
CA GLY A 61 -0.87 -2.48 -5.64
C GLY A 61 -2.10 -3.29 -6.01
N MET A 62 -3.26 -2.91 -5.50
CA MET A 62 -4.51 -3.60 -5.84
C MET A 62 -4.85 -3.44 -7.32
N GLU A 63 -4.57 -2.27 -7.90
CA GLU A 63 -4.81 -2.09 -9.32
C GLU A 63 -3.91 -3.00 -10.15
N ALA A 64 -2.66 -3.16 -9.71
CA ALA A 64 -1.74 -4.07 -10.38
C ALA A 64 -2.23 -5.52 -10.25
N GLU A 65 -2.76 -5.88 -9.08
CA GLU A 65 -3.32 -7.21 -8.88
C GLU A 65 -4.50 -7.45 -9.84
N LEU A 66 -5.35 -6.44 -9.98
CA LEU A 66 -6.51 -6.56 -10.86
C LEU A 66 -6.09 -6.69 -12.32
N THR A 67 -5.08 -5.94 -12.74
CA THR A 67 -4.52 -6.06 -14.08
C THR A 67 -4.06 -7.50 -14.34
N GLY A 68 -3.34 -8.09 -13.37
CA GLY A 68 -2.92 -9.48 -13.46
C GLY A 68 -4.07 -10.45 -13.53
N HIS A 69 -5.12 -10.19 -12.75
CA HIS A 69 -6.30 -11.04 -12.72
C HIS A 69 -7.07 -11.00 -14.03
N LEU A 70 -7.21 -9.81 -14.60
CA LEU A 70 -7.94 -9.63 -15.86
C LEU A 70 -7.12 -10.03 -17.07
N GLY A 71 -5.82 -9.87 -17.00
CA GLY A 71 -4.92 -10.18 -18.11
C GLY A 71 -4.70 -9.02 -19.07
N TYR A 72 -5.18 -7.82 -18.73
CA TYR A 72 -4.96 -6.65 -19.56
C TYR A 72 -4.98 -5.36 -18.72
N ASP A 73 -4.33 -4.32 -19.23
CA ASP A 73 -4.23 -3.05 -18.55
C ASP A 73 -5.50 -2.22 -18.73
N LYS A 74 -5.68 -1.27 -17.83
CA LYS A 74 -6.80 -0.35 -17.90
C LYS A 74 -6.77 0.40 -19.23
N GLY A 75 -7.90 0.40 -19.91
CA GLY A 75 -8.02 1.08 -21.20
C GLY A 75 -7.47 0.32 -22.38
N ASP A 76 -6.93 -0.88 -22.17
CA ASP A 76 -6.38 -1.69 -23.24
C ASP A 76 -7.51 -2.26 -24.09
N PRO A 77 -7.46 -2.08 -25.43
CA PRO A 77 -8.48 -2.66 -26.31
C PRO A 77 -8.60 -4.18 -26.19
N ALA A 78 -7.55 -4.85 -25.74
CA ALA A 78 -7.58 -6.30 -25.56
C ALA A 78 -8.65 -6.73 -24.54
N GLY A 79 -9.12 -5.83 -23.72
CA GLY A 79 -10.18 -6.14 -22.77
C GLY A 79 -11.55 -6.29 -23.39
N LYS A 80 -11.74 -5.77 -24.59
CA LYS A 80 -13.02 -5.87 -25.26
C LYS A 80 -13.32 -7.31 -25.61
N GLY A 81 -14.48 -7.77 -25.17
CA GLY A 81 -14.88 -9.14 -25.46
C GLY A 81 -14.16 -10.20 -24.65
N SER A 82 -13.36 -9.81 -23.66
CA SER A 82 -12.61 -10.76 -22.86
C SER A 82 -13.47 -11.56 -21.88
N GLY A 83 -14.70 -11.11 -21.63
CA GLY A 83 -15.58 -11.79 -20.70
C GLY A 83 -15.53 -11.24 -19.29
N ASN A 84 -14.59 -10.36 -18.99
CA ASN A 84 -14.48 -9.74 -17.67
C ASN A 84 -13.87 -8.35 -17.83
N SER A 85 -14.14 -7.47 -16.89
CA SER A 85 -13.67 -6.10 -16.97
C SER A 85 -13.64 -5.45 -15.60
N ARG A 86 -12.99 -4.30 -15.52
CA ARG A 86 -13.01 -3.49 -14.32
C ARG A 86 -14.42 -2.98 -14.10
N ASN A 87 -14.84 -2.94 -12.85
CA ASN A 87 -16.21 -2.56 -12.52
C ASN A 87 -16.23 -1.67 -11.28
N GLY A 88 -15.57 -0.53 -11.36
CA GLY A 88 -15.57 0.43 -10.27
C GLY A 88 -14.83 -0.07 -9.05
N SER A 89 -15.22 0.45 -7.90
CA SER A 89 -14.56 0.10 -6.64
C SER A 89 -15.58 0.06 -5.51
N THR A 90 -15.18 -0.55 -4.41
CA THR A 90 -15.98 -0.62 -3.19
C THR A 90 -15.17 0.02 -2.06
N PRO A 91 -15.77 0.92 -1.28
CA PRO A 91 -15.06 1.52 -0.15
C PRO A 91 -14.82 0.48 0.94
N LYS A 92 -13.65 0.56 1.54
CA LYS A 92 -13.28 -0.35 2.62
C LYS A 92 -12.34 0.38 3.58
N THR A 93 -12.62 0.27 4.87
CA THR A 93 -11.76 0.89 5.88
C THR A 93 -10.92 -0.18 6.55
N VAL A 94 -9.61 0.04 6.63
CA VAL A 94 -8.72 -0.85 7.34
C VAL A 94 -7.94 -0.07 8.40
N GLY A 95 -7.69 -0.70 9.53
CA GLY A 95 -6.93 -0.09 10.60
C GLY A 95 -5.44 -0.32 10.42
N THR A 96 -4.64 0.64 10.82
CA THR A 96 -3.19 0.50 10.85
C THR A 96 -2.66 1.14 12.11
N GLU A 97 -1.39 0.90 12.38
CA GLU A 97 -0.73 1.50 13.54
C GLU A 97 -0.68 3.02 13.46
N VAL A 98 -0.78 3.57 12.26
CA VAL A 98 -0.69 5.00 12.06
C VAL A 98 -2.04 5.65 11.79
N GLY A 99 -3.12 4.90 11.86
CA GLY A 99 -4.48 5.42 11.67
C GLY A 99 -5.30 4.57 10.72
N ASP A 100 -6.60 4.82 10.70
CA ASP A 100 -7.51 4.12 9.80
C ASP A 100 -7.35 4.66 8.39
N ILE A 101 -7.49 3.78 7.41
CA ILE A 101 -7.34 4.12 6.00
C ILE A 101 -8.61 3.74 5.26
N ALA A 102 -9.20 4.71 4.55
CA ALA A 102 -10.37 4.46 3.72
C ALA A 102 -9.87 4.15 2.31
N LEU A 103 -9.97 2.89 1.93
CA LEU A 103 -9.50 2.41 0.63
C LEU A 103 -10.64 2.30 -0.36
N ASP A 104 -10.30 2.50 -1.63
CA ASP A 104 -11.21 2.18 -2.73
C ASP A 104 -10.70 0.88 -3.32
N GLN A 105 -11.37 -0.22 -3.00
CA GLN A 105 -10.95 -1.53 -3.45
C GLN A 105 -11.54 -1.82 -4.83
N PRO A 106 -10.69 -2.08 -5.84
CA PRO A 106 -11.21 -2.27 -7.19
C PRO A 106 -11.96 -3.59 -7.32
N ARG A 107 -12.94 -3.60 -8.22
CA ARG A 107 -13.75 -4.78 -8.46
C ARG A 107 -13.73 -5.15 -9.94
N ASP A 108 -13.97 -6.42 -10.22
CA ASP A 108 -14.18 -6.87 -11.59
C ASP A 108 -15.66 -7.14 -11.78
N ARG A 109 -16.07 -7.16 -13.04
CA ARG A 109 -17.48 -7.35 -13.39
C ARG A 109 -18.01 -8.69 -12.92
N ASN A 110 -17.19 -9.73 -13.00
CA ASN A 110 -17.61 -11.08 -12.62
C ASN A 110 -17.49 -11.37 -11.13
N SER A 111 -17.02 -10.39 -10.35
CA SER A 111 -16.85 -10.51 -8.89
C SER A 111 -15.96 -11.68 -8.50
N THR A 112 -14.92 -11.93 -9.30
CA THR A 112 -13.98 -13.02 -9.04
C THR A 112 -12.65 -12.55 -8.48
N PHE A 113 -12.39 -11.25 -8.52
CA PHE A 113 -11.13 -10.71 -8.06
C PHE A 113 -11.05 -10.70 -6.54
N ALA A 114 -9.93 -11.18 -6.01
CA ALA A 114 -9.65 -11.12 -4.58
C ALA A 114 -8.22 -10.62 -4.39
N SER A 115 -8.08 -9.52 -3.65
CA SER A 115 -6.78 -8.94 -3.40
C SER A 115 -6.01 -9.74 -2.35
N ALA A 116 -4.73 -9.97 -2.60
CA ALA A 116 -3.85 -10.57 -1.60
C ALA A 116 -3.34 -9.49 -0.63
N LEU A 117 -3.22 -8.26 -1.11
CA LEU A 117 -2.76 -7.15 -0.27
C LEU A 117 -3.80 -6.77 0.78
N VAL A 118 -5.07 -6.76 0.38
CA VAL A 118 -6.15 -6.42 1.30
C VAL A 118 -7.22 -7.49 1.16
N PRO A 119 -7.05 -8.61 1.85
CA PRO A 119 -7.99 -9.73 1.72
C PRO A 119 -9.40 -9.36 2.13
N LYS A 120 -10.36 -10.05 1.54
CA LYS A 120 -11.76 -9.85 1.85
C LYS A 120 -11.99 -10.11 3.34
N GLY A 121 -12.68 -9.18 3.98
CA GLY A 121 -12.97 -9.32 5.40
C GLY A 121 -11.90 -8.81 6.34
N ALA A 122 -10.73 -8.45 5.83
CA ALA A 122 -9.67 -7.93 6.67
C ALA A 122 -10.05 -6.56 7.23
N ARG A 123 -9.79 -6.36 8.51
CA ARG A 123 -10.06 -5.09 9.18
C ARG A 123 -8.79 -4.31 9.48
N ARG A 124 -7.65 -5.00 9.46
CA ARG A 124 -6.36 -4.40 9.72
C ARG A 124 -5.36 -4.89 8.70
N LEU A 125 -4.36 -4.07 8.43
CA LEU A 125 -3.25 -4.51 7.61
C LEU A 125 -2.49 -5.57 8.36
N GLY A 126 -2.07 -6.60 7.63
CA GLY A 126 -1.43 -7.73 8.24
C GLY A 126 -2.40 -8.83 8.62
N GLY A 127 -3.67 -8.50 8.81
CA GLY A 127 -4.74 -9.48 8.94
C GLY A 127 -4.69 -10.43 10.11
N LEU A 128 -3.91 -10.12 11.11
CA LEU A 128 -3.77 -11.06 12.22
C LEU A 128 -4.81 -10.89 13.30
N GLU A 129 -5.30 -9.70 13.45
CA GLU A 129 -6.20 -9.41 14.54
C GLU A 129 -7.66 -9.43 14.16
N ASP A 130 -7.95 -9.97 13.05
CA ASP A 130 -9.33 -10.03 12.64
C ASP A 130 -10.09 -11.13 13.29
#